data_e3f5696186e2ba2c0d7f9abda24d3636
#
_entry.id   e3f5696186e2ba2c0d7f9abda24d3636
#
_cell.length_a   1.000
_cell.length_b   1.000
_cell.length_c   1.000
_cell.angle_alpha   90.00
_cell.angle_beta   90.00
_cell.angle_gamma   90.00
#
_symmetry.space_group_name_H-M   'P 1'
#
loop_
_entity.id
_entity.type
_entity.pdbx_description
1 polymer ?
#
loop_
_entity_poly.entity_id
_entity_poly.type
_entity_poly.pdbx_seq_one_letter_code
_entity_poly.pdbx_strand_id
1 'polypeptide(L)'
;LTGVVGDRDMRDQYLDNMDIERERGITIKAQNVRLPWVPKTGDHAGEQIVLHLIDTPGHVDFTYEVSRALEACEGAILLVDAAQGIEAQTLANLYLAMENDLEIIPVLNKIDLPAADPDKFADELALIIGCEPEEVLRVSAKTGDGVPELLDKLCDVVPAPTGDADAPARALIFDSVYDTYRGVVTYVRVMDGRLKAREKIQMMSTGATHETLEIGVVSPQPKKT
;
A
#
# COMPACT_ATOMS: atom_id res chain seq x y z
N LEU A 1 0.33 7.62 14.85
CA LEU A 1 0.70 8.80 14.04
C LEU A 1 -0.51 9.37 13.30
N THR A 2 -1.18 8.60 12.45
CA THR A 2 -2.30 9.06 11.62
C THR A 2 -3.65 9.14 12.34
N GLY A 3 -3.77 8.57 13.55
CA GLY A 3 -5.00 8.55 14.34
C GLY A 3 -6.14 7.68 13.79
N VAL A 4 -5.89 6.87 12.76
CA VAL A 4 -6.89 6.01 12.11
C VAL A 4 -7.31 4.85 13.04
N VAL A 5 -6.38 4.36 13.86
CA VAL A 5 -6.63 3.35 14.88
C VAL A 5 -6.48 3.99 16.25
N GLY A 6 -7.47 3.81 17.11
CA GLY A 6 -7.42 4.32 18.49
C GLY A 6 -6.40 3.55 19.34
N ASP A 7 -5.77 4.22 20.30
CA ASP A 7 -4.73 3.62 21.16
C ASP A 7 -5.18 2.31 21.86
N ARG A 8 -6.48 2.19 22.15
CA ARG A 8 -7.05 0.99 22.78
C ARG A 8 -7.18 -0.21 21.84
N ASP A 9 -7.22 0.05 20.53
CA ASP A 9 -7.40 -0.96 19.49
C ASP A 9 -6.08 -1.32 18.82
N MET A 10 -5.00 -0.61 19.18
CA MET A 10 -3.64 -0.88 18.68
C MET A 10 -3.17 -2.25 19.14
N ARG A 11 -2.78 -3.08 18.19
CA ARG A 11 -2.18 -4.40 18.41
C ARG A 11 -1.17 -4.70 17.30
N ASP A 12 -0.27 -5.63 17.59
CA ASP A 12 0.66 -6.12 16.57
C ASP A 12 -0.13 -6.75 15.41
N GLN A 13 0.36 -6.59 14.18
CA GLN A 13 -0.27 -7.14 12.98
C GLN A 13 -1.75 -6.75 12.84
N TYR A 14 -2.06 -5.46 13.07
CA TYR A 14 -3.45 -4.97 13.07
C TYR A 14 -4.19 -5.25 11.76
N LEU A 15 -3.51 -5.21 10.62
CA LEU A 15 -4.08 -5.44 9.30
C LEU A 15 -4.23 -6.93 8.97
N ASP A 16 -3.47 -7.82 9.63
CA ASP A 16 -3.57 -9.27 9.42
C ASP A 16 -4.84 -9.82 10.09
N ASN A 17 -5.87 -10.03 9.29
CA ASN A 17 -7.20 -10.42 9.78
C ASN A 17 -7.40 -11.93 9.89
N MET A 18 -6.57 -12.75 9.21
CA MET A 18 -6.65 -14.20 9.25
C MET A 18 -5.86 -14.77 10.43
N ASP A 19 -6.39 -15.81 11.08
CA ASP A 19 -5.69 -16.45 12.21
C ASP A 19 -4.34 -17.03 11.79
N ILE A 20 -4.26 -17.58 10.56
CA ILE A 20 -3.02 -18.13 10.01
C ILE A 20 -1.97 -17.06 9.71
N GLU A 21 -2.36 -15.84 9.32
CA GLU A 21 -1.44 -14.72 9.16
C GLU A 21 -0.77 -14.38 10.48
N ARG A 22 -1.56 -14.28 11.55
CA ARG A 22 -1.07 -13.98 12.90
C ARG A 22 -0.23 -15.11 13.49
N GLU A 23 -0.61 -16.37 13.25
CA GLU A 23 0.13 -17.53 13.72
C GLU A 23 1.51 -17.63 13.07
N ARG A 24 1.60 -17.36 11.78
CA ARG A 24 2.84 -17.47 11.00
C ARG A 24 3.64 -16.18 10.92
N GLY A 25 3.06 -15.03 11.29
CA GLY A 25 3.69 -13.72 11.20
C GLY A 25 3.93 -13.28 9.75
N ILE A 26 3.04 -13.66 8.83
CA ILE A 26 3.12 -13.29 7.41
C ILE A 26 1.77 -12.78 6.93
N THR A 27 1.79 -11.76 6.07
CA THR A 27 0.61 -11.30 5.34
C THR A 27 0.35 -12.25 4.18
N ILE A 28 -0.89 -12.75 4.06
CA ILE A 28 -1.33 -13.62 2.96
C ILE A 28 -2.18 -12.83 1.98
N LYS A 29 -3.09 -12.01 2.49
CA LYS A 29 -4.02 -11.22 1.71
C LYS A 29 -3.73 -9.73 1.82
N ALA A 30 -3.66 -9.05 0.67
CA ALA A 30 -3.48 -7.61 0.65
C ALA A 30 -4.60 -6.88 1.40
N GLN A 31 -4.23 -5.90 2.22
CA GLN A 31 -5.15 -5.08 2.99
C GLN A 31 -4.95 -3.63 2.63
N ASN A 32 -6.04 -2.91 2.37
CA ASN A 32 -5.94 -1.49 2.10
C ASN A 32 -6.40 -0.65 3.29
N VAL A 33 -5.78 0.49 3.47
CA VAL A 33 -6.14 1.44 4.51
C VAL A 33 -5.98 2.88 4.00
N ARG A 34 -6.91 3.73 4.42
CA ARG A 34 -6.90 5.15 4.12
C ARG A 34 -6.30 5.92 5.29
N LEU A 35 -5.20 6.63 5.06
CA LEU A 35 -4.42 7.34 6.06
C LEU A 35 -4.46 8.84 5.78
N PRO A 36 -5.17 9.65 6.59
CA PRO A 36 -5.04 11.10 6.54
C PRO A 36 -3.68 11.49 7.12
N TRP A 37 -2.95 12.34 6.43
CA TRP A 37 -1.66 12.86 6.86
C TRP A 37 -1.53 14.34 6.56
N VAL A 38 -0.78 15.04 7.39
CA VAL A 38 -0.37 16.44 7.16
C VAL A 38 1.14 16.47 7.25
N PRO A 39 1.85 16.53 6.11
CA PRO A 39 3.30 16.60 6.10
C PRO A 39 3.81 17.82 6.86
N LYS A 40 4.93 17.64 7.54
CA LYS A 40 5.60 18.74 8.26
C LYS A 40 6.72 19.35 7.45
N THR A 41 7.23 18.60 6.49
CA THR A 41 8.37 18.95 5.63
C THR A 41 8.02 18.69 4.17
N GLY A 42 8.84 19.19 3.24
CA GLY A 42 8.67 19.01 1.81
C GLY A 42 7.73 20.01 1.14
N ASP A 43 7.42 19.76 -0.13
CA ASP A 43 6.64 20.67 -0.98
C ASP A 43 5.17 20.78 -0.56
N HIS A 44 4.65 19.75 0.09
CA HIS A 44 3.27 19.67 0.57
C HIS A 44 3.11 19.93 2.08
N ALA A 45 4.11 20.55 2.71
CA ALA A 45 4.07 20.85 4.14
C ALA A 45 2.84 21.66 4.56
N GLY A 46 2.07 21.14 5.53
CA GLY A 46 0.85 21.76 6.04
C GLY A 46 -0.42 21.47 5.24
N GLU A 47 -0.35 20.78 4.11
CA GLU A 47 -1.51 20.35 3.34
C GLU A 47 -2.13 19.06 3.92
N GLN A 48 -3.44 18.97 3.86
CA GLN A 48 -4.11 17.72 4.27
C GLN A 48 -4.16 16.75 3.10
N ILE A 49 -3.33 15.71 3.16
CA ILE A 49 -3.22 14.65 2.15
C ILE A 49 -3.89 13.37 2.66
N VAL A 50 -4.39 12.57 1.75
CA VAL A 50 -4.91 11.24 2.05
C VAL A 50 -4.09 10.22 1.29
N LEU A 51 -3.32 9.43 2.02
CA LEU A 51 -2.61 8.28 1.48
C LEU A 51 -3.52 7.05 1.50
N HIS A 52 -3.53 6.30 0.42
CA HIS A 52 -4.13 4.97 0.34
C HIS A 52 -3.01 3.95 0.34
N LEU A 53 -2.83 3.27 1.45
CA LEU A 53 -1.79 2.25 1.62
C LEU A 53 -2.40 0.87 1.37
N ILE A 54 -1.73 0.06 0.54
CA ILE A 54 -2.02 -1.36 0.37
C ILE A 54 -0.87 -2.14 0.98
N ASP A 55 -1.15 -2.85 2.07
CA ASP A 55 -0.21 -3.78 2.70
C ASP A 55 -0.25 -5.10 1.92
N THR A 56 0.88 -5.48 1.32
CA THR A 56 0.99 -6.63 0.42
C THR A 56 1.78 -7.77 1.05
N PRO A 57 1.49 -9.03 0.69
CA PRO A 57 2.35 -10.14 1.07
C PRO A 57 3.79 -9.95 0.56
N GLY A 58 4.77 -10.33 1.39
CA GLY A 58 6.18 -10.33 0.97
C GLY A 58 6.64 -11.66 0.33
N HIS A 59 5.90 -12.75 0.55
CA HIS A 59 6.31 -14.11 0.18
C HIS A 59 6.03 -14.40 -1.31
N VAL A 60 6.97 -15.10 -1.95
CA VAL A 60 6.90 -15.41 -3.41
C VAL A 60 5.67 -16.21 -3.82
N ASP A 61 5.08 -17.00 -2.92
CA ASP A 61 3.86 -17.76 -3.23
C ASP A 61 2.65 -16.87 -3.50
N PHE A 62 2.69 -15.59 -3.09
CA PHE A 62 1.61 -14.62 -3.23
C PHE A 62 1.89 -13.56 -4.30
N THR A 63 2.77 -13.86 -5.26
CA THR A 63 3.16 -12.93 -6.35
C THR A 63 1.95 -12.38 -7.11
N TYR A 64 0.90 -13.17 -7.30
CA TYR A 64 -0.33 -12.73 -7.96
C TYR A 64 -1.03 -11.60 -7.17
N GLU A 65 -1.15 -11.74 -5.84
CA GLU A 65 -1.73 -10.71 -4.97
C GLU A 65 -0.91 -9.41 -5.03
N VAL A 66 0.42 -9.54 -4.98
CA VAL A 66 1.34 -8.40 -5.10
C VAL A 66 1.17 -7.69 -6.44
N SER A 67 1.20 -8.42 -7.56
CA SER A 67 1.04 -7.84 -8.90
C SER A 67 -0.26 -7.05 -9.03
N ARG A 68 -1.38 -7.61 -8.57
CA ARG A 68 -2.68 -6.94 -8.63
C ARG A 68 -2.75 -5.69 -7.77
N ALA A 69 -2.12 -5.71 -6.60
CA ALA A 69 -2.04 -4.54 -5.74
C ALA A 69 -1.20 -3.43 -6.38
N LEU A 70 -0.05 -3.78 -6.97
CA LEU A 70 0.84 -2.82 -7.62
C LEU A 70 0.18 -2.15 -8.83
N GLU A 71 -0.62 -2.87 -9.63
CA GLU A 71 -1.40 -2.29 -10.74
C GLU A 71 -2.33 -1.14 -10.27
N ALA A 72 -2.69 -1.13 -8.99
CA ALA A 72 -3.58 -0.13 -8.40
C ALA A 72 -2.83 1.03 -7.71
N CYS A 73 -1.51 1.11 -7.81
CA CYS A 73 -0.68 2.09 -7.09
C CYS A 73 0.03 3.05 -8.04
N GLU A 74 0.47 4.19 -7.52
CA GLU A 74 1.38 5.15 -8.17
C GLU A 74 2.81 5.01 -7.67
N GLY A 75 3.00 4.43 -6.48
CA GLY A 75 4.31 4.22 -5.87
C GLY A 75 4.32 2.98 -5.01
N ALA A 76 5.52 2.51 -4.68
CA ALA A 76 5.76 1.34 -3.85
C ALA A 76 6.86 1.61 -2.83
N ILE A 77 6.60 1.28 -1.58
CA ILE A 77 7.62 1.24 -0.54
C ILE A 77 8.32 -0.12 -0.64
N LEU A 78 9.60 -0.13 -1.01
CA LEU A 78 10.43 -1.32 -0.96
C LEU A 78 11.04 -1.45 0.43
N LEU A 79 10.43 -2.29 1.26
CA LEU A 79 10.79 -2.44 2.66
C LEU A 79 11.79 -3.60 2.83
N VAL A 80 12.97 -3.29 3.36
CA VAL A 80 14.05 -4.25 3.63
C VAL A 80 14.37 -4.28 5.12
N ASP A 81 14.57 -5.48 5.67
CA ASP A 81 15.02 -5.68 7.05
C ASP A 81 16.50 -5.33 7.18
N ALA A 82 16.83 -4.31 7.99
CA ALA A 82 18.19 -3.84 8.18
C ALA A 82 19.13 -4.84 8.90
N ALA A 83 18.57 -5.95 9.43
CA ALA A 83 19.34 -7.02 10.05
C ALA A 83 19.54 -8.24 9.13
N GLN A 84 18.61 -8.47 8.20
CA GLN A 84 18.64 -9.62 7.28
C GLN A 84 19.15 -9.23 5.89
N GLY A 85 18.88 -7.99 5.47
CA GLY A 85 19.28 -7.46 4.18
C GLY A 85 18.37 -7.87 3.03
N ILE A 86 18.90 -7.82 1.81
CA ILE A 86 18.16 -8.03 0.58
C ILE A 86 18.03 -9.52 0.29
N GLU A 87 16.79 -10.00 0.20
CA GLU A 87 16.48 -11.38 -0.10
C GLU A 87 15.98 -11.55 -1.55
N ALA A 88 15.91 -12.79 -2.04
CA ALA A 88 15.43 -13.09 -3.40
C ALA A 88 14.00 -12.57 -3.64
N GLN A 89 13.13 -12.64 -2.64
CA GLN A 89 11.77 -12.12 -2.70
C GLN A 89 11.72 -10.59 -2.78
N THR A 90 12.67 -9.90 -2.17
CA THR A 90 12.81 -8.44 -2.30
C THR A 90 13.05 -8.05 -3.75
N LEU A 91 13.98 -8.75 -4.43
CA LEU A 91 14.28 -8.50 -5.84
C LEU A 91 13.09 -8.83 -6.75
N ALA A 92 12.40 -9.95 -6.49
CA ALA A 92 11.22 -10.32 -7.27
C ALA A 92 10.12 -9.26 -7.18
N ASN A 93 9.84 -8.74 -5.99
CA ASN A 93 8.84 -7.69 -5.79
C ASN A 93 9.29 -6.33 -6.35
N LEU A 94 10.60 -6.02 -6.29
CA LEU A 94 11.17 -4.84 -6.94
C LEU A 94 10.93 -4.86 -8.45
N TYR A 95 11.20 -5.97 -9.12
CA TYR A 95 10.95 -6.09 -10.56
C TYR A 95 9.48 -5.93 -10.91
N LEU A 96 8.56 -6.49 -10.11
CA LEU A 96 7.13 -6.29 -10.31
C LEU A 96 6.72 -4.80 -10.18
N ALA A 97 7.32 -4.07 -9.22
CA ALA A 97 7.07 -2.64 -9.08
C ALA A 97 7.60 -1.85 -10.29
N MET A 98 8.80 -2.19 -10.77
CA MET A 98 9.39 -1.58 -11.97
C MET A 98 8.58 -1.86 -13.24
N GLU A 99 8.07 -3.09 -13.42
CA GLU A 99 7.20 -3.45 -14.55
C GLU A 99 5.89 -2.66 -14.58
N ASN A 100 5.43 -2.18 -13.44
CA ASN A 100 4.25 -1.32 -13.31
C ASN A 100 4.57 0.18 -13.35
N ASP A 101 5.81 0.56 -13.64
CA ASP A 101 6.28 1.96 -13.75
C ASP A 101 5.99 2.78 -12.47
N LEU A 102 6.15 2.15 -11.30
CA LEU A 102 5.88 2.78 -10.02
C LEU A 102 7.09 3.57 -9.52
N GLU A 103 6.80 4.67 -8.82
CA GLU A 103 7.81 5.36 -8.00
C GLU A 103 8.23 4.46 -6.83
N ILE A 104 9.52 4.13 -6.74
CA ILE A 104 10.03 3.19 -5.75
C ILE A 104 10.73 3.95 -4.62
N ILE A 105 10.25 3.77 -3.40
CA ILE A 105 10.80 4.39 -2.20
C ILE A 105 11.54 3.30 -1.39
N PRO A 106 12.88 3.27 -1.41
CA PRO A 106 13.66 2.30 -0.64
C PRO A 106 13.67 2.64 0.84
N VAL A 107 13.37 1.62 1.67
CA VAL A 107 13.28 1.79 3.12
C VAL A 107 13.93 0.62 3.83
N LEU A 108 14.86 0.90 4.75
CA LEU A 108 15.41 -0.04 5.70
C LEU A 108 14.63 0.04 7.01
N ASN A 109 13.99 -1.07 7.37
CA ASN A 109 13.24 -1.17 8.63
C ASN A 109 14.01 -1.97 9.68
N LYS A 110 13.57 -1.87 10.92
CA LYS A 110 14.15 -2.54 12.09
C LYS A 110 15.55 -2.06 12.44
N ILE A 111 15.83 -0.78 12.21
CA ILE A 111 17.13 -0.15 12.57
C ILE A 111 17.40 -0.17 14.09
N ASP A 112 16.38 -0.44 14.90
CA ASP A 112 16.46 -0.59 16.36
C ASP A 112 17.09 -1.93 16.80
N LEU A 113 17.27 -2.89 15.90
CA LEU A 113 17.83 -4.19 16.24
C LEU A 113 19.35 -4.11 16.39
N PRO A 114 19.95 -4.80 17.39
CA PRO A 114 21.41 -4.79 17.59
C PRO A 114 22.20 -5.40 16.42
N ALA A 115 21.56 -6.24 15.59
CA ALA A 115 22.17 -6.87 14.42
C ALA A 115 21.97 -6.06 13.13
N ALA A 116 21.28 -4.90 13.19
CA ALA A 116 21.05 -4.07 12.03
C ALA A 116 22.36 -3.41 11.55
N ASP A 117 22.56 -3.42 10.23
CA ASP A 117 23.66 -2.72 9.56
C ASP A 117 23.08 -1.83 8.44
N PRO A 118 22.44 -0.71 8.82
CA PRO A 118 21.73 0.13 7.86
C PRO A 118 22.66 0.81 6.85
N ASP A 119 23.95 1.08 7.18
CA ASP A 119 24.87 1.69 6.24
C ASP A 119 25.22 0.73 5.11
N LYS A 120 25.58 -0.51 5.44
CA LYS A 120 25.88 -1.55 4.47
C LYS A 120 24.70 -1.82 3.53
N PHE A 121 23.50 -2.00 4.09
CA PHE A 121 22.34 -2.35 3.28
C PHE A 121 21.75 -1.16 2.52
N ALA A 122 22.02 0.09 2.94
CA ALA A 122 21.70 1.27 2.15
C ALA A 122 22.57 1.31 0.87
N ASP A 123 23.87 1.06 0.98
CA ASP A 123 24.78 0.98 -0.17
C ASP A 123 24.35 -0.12 -1.17
N GLU A 124 24.04 -1.32 -0.65
CA GLU A 124 23.60 -2.44 -1.48
C GLU A 124 22.26 -2.15 -2.19
N LEU A 125 21.28 -1.58 -1.48
CA LEU A 125 19.96 -1.28 -1.99
C LEU A 125 20.02 -0.15 -3.03
N ALA A 126 20.80 0.89 -2.75
CA ALA A 126 21.02 2.01 -3.65
C ALA A 126 21.64 1.55 -4.98
N LEU A 127 22.62 0.65 -4.94
CA LEU A 127 23.24 0.07 -6.13
C LEU A 127 22.23 -0.70 -6.99
N ILE A 128 21.30 -1.44 -6.38
CA ILE A 128 20.31 -2.25 -7.09
C ILE A 128 19.23 -1.37 -7.74
N ILE A 129 18.77 -0.33 -7.04
CA ILE A 129 17.71 0.56 -7.52
C ILE A 129 18.27 1.62 -8.47
N GLY A 130 19.54 2.02 -8.29
CA GLY A 130 20.18 3.08 -9.05
C GLY A 130 19.96 4.47 -8.46
N CYS A 131 19.89 4.59 -7.14
CA CYS A 131 19.79 5.84 -6.40
C CYS A 131 21.03 6.07 -5.52
N GLU A 132 21.08 7.19 -4.78
CA GLU A 132 22.14 7.44 -3.81
C GLU A 132 21.82 6.79 -2.46
N PRO A 133 22.80 6.31 -1.67
CA PRO A 133 22.56 5.68 -0.36
C PRO A 133 21.81 6.57 0.64
N GLU A 134 21.95 7.89 0.53
CA GLU A 134 21.25 8.90 1.34
C GLU A 134 19.75 8.98 1.03
N GLU A 135 19.32 8.49 -0.11
CA GLU A 135 17.90 8.44 -0.51
C GLU A 135 17.20 7.23 0.13
N VAL A 136 17.96 6.25 0.64
CA VAL A 136 17.40 5.09 1.34
C VAL A 136 16.96 5.51 2.74
N LEU A 137 15.69 5.50 2.98
CA LEU A 137 15.11 5.88 4.27
C LEU A 137 15.36 4.80 5.32
N ARG A 138 15.57 5.23 6.56
CA ARG A 138 15.88 4.35 7.68
C ARG A 138 14.81 4.51 8.75
N VAL A 139 14.11 3.43 9.07
CA VAL A 139 12.97 3.48 10.00
C VAL A 139 13.00 2.33 11.01
N SER A 140 12.32 2.53 12.10
CA SER A 140 11.85 1.46 12.97
C SER A 140 10.34 1.56 13.13
N ALA A 141 9.61 0.68 12.50
CA ALA A 141 8.16 0.60 12.66
C ALA A 141 7.76 0.30 14.12
N LYS A 142 8.63 -0.37 14.89
CA LYS A 142 8.42 -0.70 16.29
C LYS A 142 8.50 0.52 17.20
N THR A 143 9.52 1.36 17.02
CA THR A 143 9.74 2.56 17.86
C THR A 143 9.07 3.80 17.30
N GLY A 144 8.73 3.80 16.01
CA GLY A 144 8.21 4.95 15.27
C GLY A 144 9.28 5.88 14.73
N ASP A 145 10.56 5.53 14.91
CA ASP A 145 11.69 6.34 14.43
C ASP A 145 11.74 6.34 12.90
N GLY A 146 11.94 7.52 12.29
CA GLY A 146 11.97 7.72 10.84
C GLY A 146 10.61 7.57 10.12
N VAL A 147 9.53 7.13 10.79
CA VAL A 147 8.23 6.89 10.15
C VAL A 147 7.52 8.20 9.75
N PRO A 148 7.55 9.29 10.54
CA PRO A 148 7.00 10.56 10.07
C PRO A 148 7.67 11.09 8.81
N GLU A 149 9.00 10.99 8.74
CA GLU A 149 9.82 11.40 7.60
C GLU A 149 9.50 10.57 6.35
N LEU A 150 9.27 9.26 6.52
CA LEU A 150 8.79 8.39 5.44
C LEU A 150 7.43 8.85 4.92
N LEU A 151 6.47 9.17 5.81
CA LEU A 151 5.15 9.64 5.39
C LEU A 151 5.21 10.99 4.69
N ASP A 152 6.06 11.91 5.16
CA ASP A 152 6.30 13.20 4.49
C ASP A 152 6.90 12.97 3.09
N LYS A 153 7.92 12.10 2.97
CA LYS A 153 8.56 11.77 1.70
C LYS A 153 7.60 11.14 0.69
N LEU A 154 6.68 10.26 1.14
CA LEU A 154 5.63 9.70 0.26
C LEU A 154 4.76 10.78 -0.35
N CYS A 155 4.41 11.82 0.40
CA CYS A 155 3.60 12.93 -0.10
C CYS A 155 4.32 13.75 -1.18
N ASP A 156 5.65 13.81 -1.13
CA ASP A 156 6.44 14.60 -2.09
C ASP A 156 6.79 13.82 -3.36
N VAL A 157 7.07 12.51 -3.25
CA VAL A 157 7.63 11.75 -4.38
C VAL A 157 6.60 10.90 -5.11
N VAL A 158 5.57 10.41 -4.42
CA VAL A 158 4.53 9.61 -5.09
C VAL A 158 3.57 10.54 -5.83
N PRO A 159 3.43 10.41 -7.16
CA PRO A 159 2.54 11.29 -7.91
C PRO A 159 1.08 11.11 -7.49
N ALA A 160 0.30 12.18 -7.56
CA ALA A 160 -1.14 12.08 -7.35
C ALA A 160 -1.80 11.26 -8.47
N PRO A 161 -2.90 10.53 -8.16
CA PRO A 161 -3.65 9.81 -9.18
C PRO A 161 -4.05 10.71 -10.34
N THR A 162 -3.82 10.25 -11.56
CA THR A 162 -4.30 10.92 -12.78
C THR A 162 -5.67 10.38 -13.15
N GLY A 163 -6.57 11.25 -13.58
CA GLY A 163 -7.91 10.84 -14.04
C GLY A 163 -8.82 12.04 -14.18
N ASP A 164 -9.87 11.89 -15.00
CA ASP A 164 -10.87 12.92 -15.21
C ASP A 164 -12.14 12.56 -14.43
N ALA A 165 -12.46 13.36 -13.42
CA ALA A 165 -13.64 13.14 -12.58
C ALA A 165 -14.99 13.35 -13.31
N ASP A 166 -14.98 14.02 -14.46
CA ASP A 166 -16.16 14.29 -15.27
C ASP A 166 -16.30 13.32 -16.47
N ALA A 167 -15.32 12.45 -16.69
CA ALA A 167 -15.38 11.39 -17.69
C ALA A 167 -16.34 10.25 -17.24
N PRO A 168 -16.74 9.36 -18.17
CA PRO A 168 -17.45 8.14 -17.82
C PRO A 168 -16.67 7.30 -16.77
N ALA A 169 -17.37 6.76 -15.78
CA ALA A 169 -16.76 6.02 -14.70
C ALA A 169 -16.00 4.78 -15.22
N ARG A 170 -14.75 4.65 -14.83
CA ARG A 170 -13.86 3.52 -15.10
C ARG A 170 -13.09 3.18 -13.84
N ALA A 171 -13.06 1.91 -13.49
CA ALA A 171 -12.37 1.45 -12.31
C ALA A 171 -11.59 0.14 -12.56
N LEU A 172 -10.46 0.00 -11.90
CA LEU A 172 -9.67 -1.21 -11.86
C LEU A 172 -10.04 -2.02 -10.63
N ILE A 173 -10.42 -3.30 -10.81
CA ILE A 173 -10.62 -4.23 -9.70
C ILE A 173 -9.27 -4.86 -9.39
N PHE A 174 -8.77 -4.65 -8.17
CA PHE A 174 -7.51 -5.23 -7.72
C PHE A 174 -7.67 -6.35 -6.69
N ASP A 175 -8.82 -6.42 -5.99
CA ASP A 175 -9.14 -7.52 -5.07
C ASP A 175 -10.65 -7.76 -4.99
N SER A 176 -11.04 -8.95 -4.48
CA SER A 176 -12.43 -9.28 -4.20
C SER A 176 -12.55 -10.29 -3.06
N VAL A 177 -13.62 -10.16 -2.28
CA VAL A 177 -13.97 -11.10 -1.22
C VAL A 177 -15.44 -11.49 -1.33
N TYR A 178 -15.76 -12.71 -0.91
CA TYR A 178 -17.15 -13.13 -0.78
C TYR A 178 -17.61 -12.92 0.68
N ASP A 179 -18.62 -12.09 0.84
CA ASP A 179 -19.30 -11.88 2.12
C ASP A 179 -20.65 -12.60 2.09
N THR A 180 -20.96 -13.37 3.12
CA THR A 180 -22.19 -14.19 3.17
C THR A 180 -23.48 -13.36 3.17
N TYR A 181 -23.42 -12.09 3.56
CA TYR A 181 -24.56 -11.18 3.62
C TYR A 181 -24.62 -10.21 2.45
N ARG A 182 -23.44 -9.77 1.96
CA ARG A 182 -23.32 -8.75 0.90
C ARG A 182 -23.08 -9.36 -0.48
N GLY A 183 -22.72 -10.64 -0.55
CA GLY A 183 -22.29 -11.29 -1.78
C GLY A 183 -20.83 -10.95 -2.12
N VAL A 184 -20.55 -10.73 -3.40
CA VAL A 184 -19.20 -10.37 -3.84
C VAL A 184 -18.95 -8.90 -3.55
N VAL A 185 -17.92 -8.63 -2.73
CA VAL A 185 -17.39 -7.28 -2.46
C VAL A 185 -16.10 -7.14 -3.23
N THR A 186 -16.04 -6.16 -4.13
CA THR A 186 -14.85 -5.87 -4.93
C THR A 186 -14.15 -4.62 -4.42
N TYR A 187 -12.82 -4.69 -4.31
CA TYR A 187 -11.97 -3.53 -4.03
C TYR A 187 -11.53 -2.93 -5.35
N VAL A 188 -11.79 -1.65 -5.52
CA VAL A 188 -11.55 -0.98 -6.79
C VAL A 188 -10.77 0.32 -6.60
N ARG A 189 -9.90 0.60 -7.56
CA ARG A 189 -9.37 1.94 -7.78
C ARG A 189 -10.19 2.61 -8.87
N VAL A 190 -10.77 3.77 -8.58
CA VAL A 190 -11.44 4.59 -9.59
C VAL A 190 -10.37 5.28 -10.43
N MET A 191 -10.37 4.99 -11.72
CA MET A 191 -9.43 5.58 -12.69
C MET A 191 -9.98 6.89 -13.25
N ASP A 192 -11.25 6.91 -13.63
CA ASP A 192 -11.96 8.07 -14.15
C ASP A 192 -13.38 8.12 -13.62
N GLY A 193 -14.00 9.27 -13.68
CA GLY A 193 -15.41 9.47 -13.35
C GLY A 193 -15.72 9.28 -11.88
N ARG A 194 -16.95 8.90 -11.61
CA ARG A 194 -17.49 8.71 -10.26
C ARG A 194 -18.37 7.48 -10.24
N LEU A 195 -18.18 6.60 -9.27
CA LEU A 195 -19.06 5.46 -9.01
C LEU A 195 -20.16 5.86 -8.04
N LYS A 196 -21.38 5.40 -8.29
CA LYS A 196 -22.52 5.58 -7.39
C LYS A 196 -23.23 4.26 -7.14
N ALA A 197 -23.83 4.13 -5.95
CA ALA A 197 -24.66 2.99 -5.62
C ALA A 197 -25.91 2.93 -6.53
N ARG A 198 -26.37 1.74 -6.86
CA ARG A 198 -27.53 1.45 -7.71
C ARG A 198 -27.38 1.88 -9.17
N GLU A 199 -26.15 2.08 -9.62
CA GLU A 199 -25.86 2.26 -11.04
C GLU A 199 -25.45 0.94 -11.70
N LYS A 200 -25.73 0.84 -13.00
CA LYS A 200 -25.28 -0.29 -13.81
C LYS A 200 -23.81 -0.11 -14.18
N ILE A 201 -23.05 -1.14 -13.96
CA ILE A 201 -21.64 -1.25 -14.38
C ILE A 201 -21.50 -2.38 -15.39
N GLN A 202 -20.52 -2.27 -16.26
CA GLN A 202 -20.15 -3.31 -17.21
C GLN A 202 -18.74 -3.79 -16.95
N MET A 203 -18.57 -5.09 -16.84
CA MET A 203 -17.24 -5.71 -16.77
C MET A 203 -16.61 -5.65 -18.16
N MET A 204 -15.49 -4.92 -18.28
CA MET A 204 -14.85 -4.68 -19.58
C MET A 204 -14.34 -5.97 -20.24
N SER A 205 -13.87 -6.94 -19.44
CA SER A 205 -13.32 -8.20 -19.94
C SER A 205 -14.36 -9.17 -20.48
N THR A 206 -15.56 -9.20 -19.88
CA THR A 206 -16.62 -10.18 -20.21
C THR A 206 -17.82 -9.56 -20.91
N GLY A 207 -17.99 -8.23 -20.85
CA GLY A 207 -19.18 -7.52 -21.28
C GLY A 207 -20.41 -7.69 -20.35
N ALA A 208 -20.27 -8.46 -19.27
CA ALA A 208 -21.36 -8.70 -18.33
C ALA A 208 -21.77 -7.41 -17.59
N THR A 209 -23.07 -7.21 -17.41
CA THR A 209 -23.60 -6.03 -16.73
C THR A 209 -24.12 -6.42 -15.35
N HIS A 210 -23.75 -5.62 -14.35
CA HIS A 210 -24.16 -5.77 -12.96
C HIS A 210 -24.70 -4.45 -12.43
N GLU A 211 -25.47 -4.50 -11.34
CA GLU A 211 -25.88 -3.33 -10.59
C GLU A 211 -25.06 -3.25 -9.30
N THR A 212 -24.51 -2.06 -9.02
CA THR A 212 -23.82 -1.80 -7.75
C THR A 212 -24.85 -1.68 -6.64
N LEU A 213 -24.77 -2.52 -5.62
CA LEU A 213 -25.69 -2.47 -4.48
C LEU A 213 -25.30 -1.38 -3.49
N GLU A 214 -24.03 -1.38 -3.11
CA GLU A 214 -23.44 -0.46 -2.14
C GLU A 214 -22.09 0.01 -2.62
N ILE A 215 -21.69 1.21 -2.20
CA ILE A 215 -20.36 1.76 -2.39
C ILE A 215 -19.89 2.26 -1.03
N GLY A 216 -18.58 2.14 -0.77
CA GLY A 216 -17.97 2.58 0.45
C GLY A 216 -16.46 2.74 0.32
N VAL A 217 -15.83 3.14 1.39
CA VAL A 217 -14.38 3.26 1.53
C VAL A 217 -13.90 2.38 2.68
N VAL A 218 -12.65 1.92 2.60
CA VAL A 218 -12.00 1.20 3.70
C VAL A 218 -11.16 2.17 4.51
N SER A 219 -11.44 2.28 5.85
CA SER A 219 -10.76 3.24 6.72
C SER A 219 -10.83 2.84 8.20
N PRO A 220 -9.98 1.99 8.72
CA PRO A 220 -9.52 0.69 8.23
C PRO A 220 -10.67 -0.31 8.07
N GLN A 221 -11.81 -0.04 8.70
CA GLN A 221 -13.05 -0.83 8.52
C GLN A 221 -13.89 -0.28 7.37
N PRO A 222 -14.59 -1.14 6.61
CA PRO A 222 -15.47 -0.69 5.54
C PRO A 222 -16.55 0.27 6.05
N LYS A 223 -16.64 1.44 5.43
CA LYS A 223 -17.68 2.45 5.69
C LYS A 223 -18.46 2.73 4.42
N LYS A 224 -19.80 2.75 4.51
CA LYS A 224 -20.66 3.19 3.39
C LYS A 224 -20.48 4.68 3.13
N THR A 225 -20.45 5.08 1.88
CA THR A 225 -20.46 6.48 1.42
C THR A 225 -21.77 6.80 0.74
#